data_d9ee74cdba73912c8fa218777d45fd8c
#
_entry.id   d9ee74cdba73912c8fa218777d45fd8c
#
_cell.length_a   1.000
_cell.length_b   1.000
_cell.length_c   1.000
_cell.angle_alpha   90.00
_cell.angle_beta   90.00
_cell.angle_gamma   90.00
#
_symmetry.space_group_name_H-M   'P 1'
#
loop_
_entity.id
_entity.type
_entity.pdbx_description
1 polymer ?
#
loop_
_entity_poly.entity_id
_entity_poly.type
_entity_poly.pdbx_seq_one_letter_code
_entity_poly.pdbx_strand_id
1 'polypeptide(L)'
;MANLNKVLLIGRLTRDPELRYIPSGAAVAEFGLAVNRYYNSPGGERKEDTCFLEVSAWGKLGETVQNYLRKGRQVFVEGHLNYSEWQNQEGQKRSRIRVVADNIQFLDGARNSRRVVHQRGPRPLFLQ
;
A
#
# COMPACT_ATOMS: atom_id res chain seq x y z
N MET A 1 13.89 20.18 16.39
CA MET A 1 13.09 20.30 15.16
C MET A 1 12.09 19.16 15.07
N ALA A 2 10.89 19.48 14.67
CA ALA A 2 9.84 18.46 14.57
C ALA A 2 9.75 17.93 13.15
N ASN A 3 9.59 16.63 13.04
CA ASN A 3 9.45 15.98 11.73
C ASN A 3 8.34 14.94 11.79
N LEU A 4 7.63 14.80 10.70
CA LEU A 4 6.59 13.78 10.60
C LEU A 4 6.56 13.24 9.17
N ASN A 5 6.50 11.91 9.06
CA ASN A 5 6.42 11.26 7.75
C ASN A 5 5.49 10.07 7.91
N LYS A 6 4.22 10.27 7.56
CA LYS A 6 3.21 9.25 7.74
C LYS A 6 2.19 9.31 6.63
N VAL A 7 1.83 8.16 6.13
CA VAL A 7 0.87 8.03 5.04
C VAL A 7 -0.19 7.01 5.44
N LEU A 8 -1.45 7.35 5.18
CA LEU A 8 -2.58 6.45 5.41
C LEU A 8 -3.35 6.32 4.12
N LEU A 9 -3.50 5.11 3.62
CA LEU A 9 -4.09 4.87 2.31
C LEU A 9 -5.05 3.70 2.35
N ILE A 10 -6.15 3.82 1.60
CA ILE A 10 -7.01 2.67 1.32
C ILE A 10 -7.10 2.59 -0.20
N GLY A 11 -6.79 1.43 -0.74
CA GLY A 11 -6.81 1.25 -2.18
C GLY A 11 -6.80 -0.22 -2.56
N ARG A 12 -6.59 -0.47 -3.83
CA ARG A 12 -6.59 -1.82 -4.37
C ARG A 12 -5.25 -2.13 -5.01
N LEU A 13 -4.82 -3.36 -4.87
CA LEU A 13 -3.58 -3.79 -5.51
C LEU A 13 -3.76 -3.79 -7.03
N THR A 14 -2.78 -3.25 -7.73
CA THR A 14 -2.82 -3.19 -9.18
C THR A 14 -2.19 -4.42 -9.81
N ARG A 15 -1.48 -5.21 -9.02
CA ARG A 15 -0.87 -6.45 -9.49
C ARG A 15 -0.63 -7.35 -8.28
N ASP A 16 -0.33 -8.61 -8.54
CA ASP A 16 0.00 -9.52 -7.45
C ASP A 16 1.32 -9.08 -6.82
N PRO A 17 1.46 -9.20 -5.50
CA PRO A 17 2.72 -8.83 -4.85
C PRO A 17 3.87 -9.72 -5.30
N GLU A 18 5.04 -9.12 -5.43
CA GLU A 18 6.26 -9.86 -5.75
C GLU A 18 7.13 -9.89 -4.51
N LEU A 19 7.46 -11.09 -4.07
CA LEU A 19 8.34 -11.26 -2.91
C LEU A 19 9.74 -11.58 -3.41
N ARG A 20 10.72 -10.90 -2.85
CA ARG A 20 12.11 -11.22 -3.14
C ARG A 20 12.93 -11.06 -1.87
N TYR A 21 14.11 -11.65 -1.90
CA TYR A 21 15.02 -11.55 -0.76
C TYR A 21 16.25 -10.77 -1.20
N ILE A 22 16.65 -9.82 -0.37
CA ILE A 22 17.86 -9.06 -0.67
C ILE A 22 19.06 -9.83 -0.11
N PRO A 23 20.29 -9.43 -0.45
CA PRO A 23 21.48 -10.19 -0.03
C PRO A 23 21.61 -10.40 1.48
N SER A 24 21.07 -9.52 2.29
CA SER A 24 21.12 -9.71 3.73
C SER A 24 20.16 -10.79 4.23
N GLY A 25 19.31 -11.31 3.34
CA GLY A 25 18.34 -12.31 3.73
C GLY A 25 16.97 -11.75 4.05
N ALA A 26 16.83 -10.45 4.08
CA ALA A 26 15.54 -9.85 4.42
C ALA A 26 14.57 -9.98 3.24
N ALA A 27 13.32 -10.24 3.57
CA ALA A 27 12.28 -10.37 2.57
C ALA A 27 11.65 -8.99 2.30
N VAL A 28 11.31 -8.72 1.05
CA VAL A 28 10.55 -7.53 0.71
C VAL A 28 9.52 -7.89 -0.34
N ALA A 29 8.27 -7.53 -0.07
CA ALA A 29 7.19 -7.69 -1.03
C ALA A 29 6.86 -6.32 -1.62
N GLU A 30 6.71 -6.27 -2.92
CA GLU A 30 6.42 -5.02 -3.61
C GLU A 30 5.14 -5.17 -4.41
N PHE A 31 4.30 -4.15 -4.37
CA PHE A 31 3.06 -4.16 -5.14
C PHE A 31 2.67 -2.72 -5.44
N GLY A 32 1.80 -2.57 -6.43
CA GLY A 32 1.24 -1.28 -6.76
C GLY A 32 -0.10 -1.11 -6.08
N LEU A 33 -0.41 0.12 -5.71
CA LEU A 33 -1.66 0.45 -5.06
C LEU A 33 -2.35 1.57 -5.83
N ALA A 34 -3.61 1.39 -6.14
CA ALA A 34 -4.42 2.42 -6.78
C ALA A 34 -5.38 2.97 -5.75
N VAL A 35 -5.31 4.28 -5.54
CA VAL A 35 -6.15 4.99 -4.58
C VAL A 35 -6.99 5.98 -5.34
N ASN A 36 -8.31 5.87 -5.24
CA ASN A 36 -9.23 6.74 -5.94
C ASN A 36 -9.68 7.87 -5.04
N ARG A 37 -9.86 9.04 -5.63
CA ARG A 37 -10.43 10.18 -4.94
C ARG A 37 -11.51 10.76 -5.83
N TYR A 38 -12.65 11.08 -5.23
CA TYR A 38 -13.75 11.66 -5.97
C TYR A 38 -13.93 13.10 -5.51
N TYR A 39 -14.22 13.99 -6.45
CA TYR A 39 -14.43 15.39 -6.13
C TYR A 39 -15.39 16.00 -7.15
N ASN A 40 -15.97 17.14 -6.79
CA ASN A 40 -16.83 17.86 -7.71
C ASN A 40 -16.05 18.98 -8.36
N SER A 41 -16.15 19.10 -9.68
CA SER A 41 -15.47 20.18 -10.39
C SER A 41 -16.29 21.46 -10.21
N PRO A 42 -15.72 22.61 -10.56
CA PRO A 42 -16.44 23.88 -10.45
C PRO A 42 -17.75 23.89 -11.23
N GLY A 43 -17.84 23.11 -12.28
CA GLY A 43 -19.08 23.02 -13.05
C GLY A 43 -20.11 22.10 -12.47
N GLY A 44 -19.86 21.50 -11.30
CA GLY A 44 -20.81 20.61 -10.67
C GLY A 44 -20.69 19.16 -11.08
N GLU A 45 -19.77 18.83 -11.96
CA GLU A 45 -19.58 17.45 -12.38
C GLU A 45 -18.76 16.68 -11.37
N ARG A 46 -19.12 15.42 -11.18
CA ARG A 46 -18.32 14.53 -10.33
C ARG A 46 -17.14 14.00 -11.11
N LYS A 47 -15.96 14.17 -10.56
CA LYS A 47 -14.73 13.72 -11.19
C LYS A 47 -14.04 12.70 -10.32
N GLU A 48 -13.24 11.86 -10.94
CA GLU A 48 -12.48 10.84 -10.26
C GLU A 48 -11.00 11.00 -10.59
N ASP A 49 -10.18 10.84 -9.58
CA ASP A 49 -8.74 10.95 -9.70
C ASP A 49 -8.16 9.68 -9.12
N THR A 50 -7.22 9.07 -9.80
CA THR A 50 -6.59 7.85 -9.31
C THR A 50 -5.10 8.10 -9.12
N CYS A 51 -4.62 7.79 -7.92
CA CYS A 51 -3.21 7.89 -7.61
C CYS A 51 -2.62 6.50 -7.57
N PHE A 52 -1.54 6.29 -8.33
CA PHE A 52 -0.85 5.00 -8.36
C PHE A 52 0.45 5.12 -7.59
N LEU A 53 0.65 4.20 -6.66
CA LEU A 53 1.80 4.25 -5.77
C LEU A 53 2.47 2.89 -5.71
N GLU A 54 3.79 2.91 -5.49
CA GLU A 54 4.54 1.68 -5.22
C GLU A 54 4.62 1.52 -3.71
N VAL A 55 4.32 0.32 -3.23
CA VAL A 55 4.35 0.01 -1.81
C VAL A 55 5.30 -1.14 -1.58
N SER A 56 6.14 -1.01 -0.56
CA SER A 56 7.06 -2.06 -0.14
C SER A 56 6.72 -2.50 1.27
N ALA A 57 6.72 -3.80 1.51
CA ALA A 57 6.48 -4.36 2.84
C ALA A 57 7.63 -5.29 3.17
N TRP A 58 8.28 -5.06 4.31
CA TRP A 58 9.51 -5.76 4.66
C TRP A 58 9.30 -6.84 5.69
N GLY A 59 10.12 -7.86 5.64
CA GLY A 59 10.17 -8.89 6.65
C GLY A 59 8.88 -9.71 6.69
N LYS A 60 8.41 -9.95 7.88
CA LYS A 60 7.24 -10.79 8.07
C LYS A 60 5.99 -10.18 7.42
N LEU A 61 5.88 -8.87 7.46
CA LEU A 61 4.76 -8.21 6.81
C LEU A 61 4.79 -8.48 5.30
N GLY A 62 5.97 -8.48 4.70
CA GLY A 62 6.10 -8.80 3.28
C GLY A 62 5.67 -10.21 2.97
N GLU A 63 6.04 -11.16 3.82
CA GLU A 63 5.64 -12.54 3.61
C GLU A 63 4.12 -12.69 3.73
N THR A 64 3.53 -12.01 4.68
CA THR A 64 2.09 -12.06 4.86
C THR A 64 1.37 -11.47 3.65
N VAL A 65 1.88 -10.36 3.14
CA VAL A 65 1.29 -9.72 1.96
C VAL A 65 1.34 -10.69 0.78
N GLN A 66 2.49 -11.30 0.55
CA GLN A 66 2.65 -12.19 -0.57
C GLN A 66 1.72 -13.41 -0.45
N ASN A 67 1.51 -13.90 0.75
CA ASN A 67 0.68 -15.07 0.96
C ASN A 67 -0.81 -14.81 0.82
N TYR A 68 -1.28 -13.62 1.17
CA TYR A 68 -2.71 -13.38 1.29
C TYR A 68 -3.28 -12.35 0.34
N LEU A 69 -2.47 -11.52 -0.29
CA LEU A 69 -2.98 -10.47 -1.16
C LEU A 69 -2.78 -10.82 -2.62
N ARG A 70 -3.71 -10.37 -3.44
CA ARG A 70 -3.66 -10.58 -4.89
C ARG A 70 -4.18 -9.31 -5.56
N LYS A 71 -3.92 -9.21 -6.84
CA LYS A 71 -4.41 -8.09 -7.64
C LYS A 71 -5.89 -7.87 -7.39
N GLY A 72 -6.28 -6.63 -7.21
CA GLY A 72 -7.67 -6.26 -7.01
C GLY A 72 -8.16 -6.25 -5.58
N ARG A 73 -7.38 -6.81 -4.66
CA ARG A 73 -7.79 -6.83 -3.26
C ARG A 73 -7.67 -5.44 -2.66
N GLN A 74 -8.56 -5.15 -1.73
CA GLN A 74 -8.60 -3.85 -1.07
C GLN A 74 -7.87 -3.93 0.27
N VAL A 75 -7.04 -2.93 0.54
CA VAL A 75 -6.24 -2.92 1.76
C VAL A 75 -6.17 -1.51 2.32
N PHE A 76 -5.92 -1.45 3.63
CA PHE A 76 -5.53 -0.23 4.31
C PHE A 76 -4.04 -0.32 4.59
N VAL A 77 -3.30 0.69 4.16
CA VAL A 77 -1.85 0.74 4.35
C VAL A 77 -1.51 1.93 5.22
N GLU A 78 -0.78 1.68 6.29
CA GLU A 78 -0.21 2.72 7.12
C GLU A 78 1.30 2.63 6.94
N GLY A 79 1.93 3.71 6.55
CA GLY A 79 3.35 3.66 6.28
C GLY A 79 3.97 5.04 6.23
N HIS A 80 5.11 5.11 5.59
CA HIS A 80 5.83 6.37 5.45
C HIS A 80 6.43 6.44 4.05
N LEU A 81 6.77 7.65 3.63
CA LEU A 81 7.38 7.85 2.32
C LEU A 81 8.87 7.61 2.40
N ASN A 82 9.40 7.01 1.37
CA ASN A 82 10.82 6.75 1.25
C ASN A 82 11.30 7.31 -0.09
N TYR A 83 12.32 8.16 -0.05
CA TYR A 83 12.88 8.77 -1.23
C TYR A 83 14.24 8.14 -1.51
N SER A 84 14.49 7.76 -2.76
CA SER A 84 15.80 7.24 -3.14
C SER A 84 16.26 7.87 -4.43
N GLU A 85 17.58 8.03 -4.55
CA GLU A 85 18.22 8.55 -5.75
C GLU A 85 19.31 7.59 -6.18
N TRP A 86 19.50 7.49 -7.48
CA TRP A 86 20.59 6.70 -8.03
C TRP A 86 20.93 7.25 -9.40
N GLN A 87 22.05 6.81 -9.94
CA GLN A 87 22.43 7.13 -11.32
C GLN A 87 22.26 5.88 -12.15
N ASN A 88 21.70 6.05 -13.36
CA ASN A 88 21.58 4.91 -14.25
C ASN A 88 22.91 4.73 -14.99
N GLN A 89 22.96 3.76 -15.89
CA GLN A 89 24.20 3.45 -16.59
C GLN A 89 24.69 4.58 -17.46
N GLU A 90 23.80 5.48 -17.84
CA GLU A 90 24.18 6.61 -18.67
C GLU A 90 24.59 7.82 -17.85
N GLY A 91 24.67 7.66 -16.53
CA GLY A 91 25.06 8.74 -15.66
C GLY A 91 23.94 9.71 -15.31
N GLN A 92 22.71 9.42 -15.73
CA GLN A 92 21.61 10.30 -15.45
C GLN A 92 21.09 10.07 -14.03
N LYS A 93 20.79 11.17 -13.35
CA LYS A 93 20.27 11.07 -12.00
C LYS A 93 18.79 10.70 -12.05
N ARG A 94 18.43 9.72 -11.25
CA ARG A 94 17.05 9.27 -11.15
C ARG A 94 16.62 9.29 -9.70
N SER A 95 15.32 9.43 -9.48
CA SER A 95 14.78 9.42 -8.13
C SER A 95 13.45 8.70 -8.12
N ARG A 96 13.06 8.26 -6.95
CA ARG A 96 11.80 7.57 -6.78
C ARG A 96 11.29 7.79 -5.36
N ILE A 97 9.99 8.00 -5.24
CA ILE A 97 9.31 8.01 -3.96
C ILE A 97 8.42 6.78 -3.92
N ARG A 98 8.48 6.06 -2.81
CA ARG A 98 7.61 4.91 -2.61
C ARG A 98 7.10 4.95 -1.18
N VAL A 99 6.06 4.16 -0.92
CA VAL A 99 5.51 4.01 0.42
C VAL A 99 6.10 2.75 1.02
N VAL A 100 6.67 2.87 2.21
CA VAL A 100 7.10 1.70 2.96
C VAL A 100 6.02 1.42 3.99
N ALA A 101 5.40 0.24 3.90
CA ALA A 101 4.29 -0.10 4.77
C ALA A 101 4.81 -0.48 6.15
N ASP A 102 4.25 0.13 7.18
CA ASP A 102 4.52 -0.25 8.54
C ASP A 102 3.45 -1.21 9.04
N ASN A 103 2.24 -1.10 8.49
CA ASN A 103 1.13 -1.95 8.85
C ASN A 103 0.16 -2.04 7.68
N ILE A 104 -0.43 -3.21 7.47
CA ILE A 104 -1.41 -3.40 6.41
C ILE A 104 -2.58 -4.18 6.98
N GLN A 105 -3.80 -3.73 6.67
CA GLN A 105 -5.00 -4.43 7.07
C GLN A 105 -5.79 -4.81 5.84
N PHE A 106 -6.27 -6.03 5.83
CA PHE A 106 -6.99 -6.59 4.69
C PHE A 106 -8.47 -6.22 4.84
N LEU A 107 -9.01 -5.53 3.86
CA LEU A 107 -10.37 -5.04 3.93
C LEU A 107 -11.35 -5.82 3.09
N ASP A 108 -10.82 -6.65 2.21
CA ASP A 108 -11.66 -7.30 1.23
C ASP A 108 -12.34 -8.52 1.73
N GLY A 109 -12.44 -8.68 2.99
CA GLY A 109 -13.16 -9.79 3.52
C GLY A 109 -14.62 -9.52 3.70
N ALA A 110 -15.04 -8.32 3.36
CA ALA A 110 -16.38 -7.94 3.68
C ALA A 110 -17.43 -8.88 3.20
N ARG A 111 -17.41 -9.29 1.94
CA ARG A 111 -18.42 -10.14 1.51
C ARG A 111 -18.24 -11.49 2.04
N ASN A 112 -17.05 -11.82 2.47
CA ASN A 112 -16.85 -13.08 3.06
C ASN A 112 -17.02 -12.90 4.49
N SER A 113 -16.90 -11.73 5.00
CA SER A 113 -16.89 -11.57 6.38
C SER A 113 -18.23 -11.34 6.91
N ARG A 114 -19.22 -11.46 6.12
CA ARG A 114 -20.46 -11.50 6.71
C ARG A 114 -20.32 -12.46 7.71
N ARG A 115 -19.39 -13.02 7.63
CA ARG A 115 -19.09 -13.87 8.52
C ARG A 115 -18.06 -13.27 9.29
N VAL A 116 -17.69 -12.66 9.44
CA VAL A 116 -16.79 -12.12 10.08
C VAL A 116 -16.50 -11.47 10.75
N VAL A 117 -16.66 -11.28 10.80
CA VAL A 117 -16.17 -10.77 11.28
C VAL A 117 -15.67 -10.60 11.90
N HIS A 118 -15.83 -10.66 12.10
CA HIS A 118 -15.35 -10.56 12.61
C HIS A 118 -14.51 -10.42 13.15
N GLN A 119 -14.55 -10.39 13.28
CA GLN A 119 -13.93 -10.31 13.72
C GLN A 119 -13.28 -9.92 14.32
N ARG A 120 -13.51 -9.86 14.62
CA ARG A 120 -13.04 -9.54 15.10
C ARG A 120 -12.43 -9.01 15.49
N GLY A 121 -12.58 -8.68 15.44
CA GLY A 121 -12.13 -8.22 15.62
C GLY A 121 -11.64 -7.54 15.71
N PRO A 122 -11.62 -7.21 15.92
CA PRO A 122 -11.36 -6.42 15.77
C PRO A 122 -11.10 -5.66 15.55
N ARG A 123 -11.30 -5.31 15.59
CA ARG A 123 -11.11 -4.64 15.24
C ARG A 123 -10.84 -3.66 15.26
N PRO A 124 -10.85 -3.36 15.11
CA PRO A 124 -10.47 -2.34 14.85
C PRO A 124 -10.29 -1.40 14.92
N LEU A 125 -10.06 -0.82 14.95
CA LEU A 125 -9.88 -0.01 14.97
C LEU A 125 -10.12 0.78 14.47
N PHE A 126 -10.31 1.01 14.26
CA PHE A 126 -10.76 1.60 13.69
C PHE A 126 -11.50 1.19 13.20
N LEU A 127 -11.78 0.47 13.36
CA LEU A 127 -12.09 -0.33 13.15
C LEU A 127 -12.03 -1.00 13.28
N GLN A 128 -11.83 -1.26 13.69
CA GLN A 128 -11.64 -2.04 13.95
C GLN A 128 -11.65 -2.17 14.06
#